data_a4325bd7e5636605d8189317f2d043be
#
_entry.id   a4325bd7e5636605d8189317f2d043be
#
_cell.length_a   1.000
_cell.length_b   1.000
_cell.length_c   1.000
_cell.angle_alpha   90.00
_cell.angle_beta   90.00
_cell.angle_gamma   90.00
#
_symmetry.space_group_name_H-M   'P 1'
#
loop_
_entity.id
_entity.type
_entity.pdbx_description
1 polymer ?
#
loop_
_entity_poly.entity_id
_entity_poly.type
_entity_poly.pdbx_seq_one_letter_code
_entity_poly.pdbx_strand_id
1 'polypeptide(L)'
;MTRSNLVLVRHGQSEWNEKNLFTGWRDPELTQKGAQEARNAGRELLGQEYVFDVVYTSALRRAQETGRIILEEMGLTDIITVRDQRLNERDYGDLSGLNKDDARERWGEDQVHVWRRSYDTPPPGGESLKDTANRVLPYFEEVILPNLVAGKNILVAAHGNSLRALIMKIESISPLEIVKLEIETGKPIYFSCEDGKVARD
;
A
#
# COMPACT_ATOMS: atom_id res chain seq x y z
N MET A 1 26.36 -10.61 -8.97
CA MET A 1 25.16 -9.78 -9.09
C MET A 1 24.17 -10.31 -8.07
N THR A 2 23.78 -9.49 -7.10
CA THR A 2 22.82 -9.89 -6.07
C THR A 2 21.44 -9.46 -6.56
N ARG A 3 20.58 -10.44 -6.88
CA ARG A 3 19.17 -10.21 -7.13
C ARG A 3 18.43 -10.26 -5.79
N SER A 4 17.55 -9.30 -5.54
CA SER A 4 16.64 -9.30 -4.42
C SER A 4 15.21 -9.05 -4.87
N ASN A 5 14.24 -9.44 -4.06
CA ASN A 5 12.83 -9.33 -4.39
C ASN A 5 12.15 -8.26 -3.54
N LEU A 6 11.26 -7.50 -4.17
CA LEU A 6 10.33 -6.58 -3.52
C LEU A 6 8.90 -7.02 -3.84
N VAL A 7 8.14 -7.35 -2.81
CA VAL A 7 6.71 -7.65 -2.97
C VAL A 7 5.90 -6.56 -2.30
N LEU A 8 4.98 -5.97 -3.03
CA LEU A 8 4.02 -4.98 -2.52
C LEU A 8 2.65 -5.64 -2.34
N VAL A 9 2.02 -5.44 -1.20
CA VAL A 9 0.67 -5.94 -0.92
C VAL A 9 -0.17 -4.84 -0.30
N ARG A 10 -1.31 -4.52 -0.92
CA ARG A 10 -2.32 -3.69 -0.29
C ARG A 10 -2.99 -4.49 0.83
N HIS A 11 -3.20 -3.85 1.99
CA HIS A 11 -3.91 -4.48 3.09
C HIS A 11 -5.23 -5.12 2.63
N GLY A 12 -5.66 -6.18 3.32
CA GLY A 12 -6.94 -6.84 3.08
C GLY A 12 -8.12 -5.90 3.33
N GLN A 13 -9.32 -6.29 2.91
CA GLN A 13 -10.53 -5.51 3.12
C GLN A 13 -10.65 -5.11 4.59
N SER A 14 -10.84 -3.82 4.86
CA SER A 14 -11.16 -3.29 6.19
C SER A 14 -12.67 -3.10 6.36
N GLU A 15 -13.13 -2.95 7.61
CA GLU A 15 -14.53 -2.64 7.92
C GLU A 15 -15.04 -1.40 7.18
N TRP A 16 -14.18 -0.39 7.00
CA TRP A 16 -14.55 0.84 6.30
C TRP A 16 -14.51 0.69 4.78
N ASN A 17 -13.70 -0.22 4.23
CA ASN A 17 -13.82 -0.61 2.83
C ASN A 17 -15.18 -1.28 2.57
N GLU A 18 -15.59 -2.22 3.43
CA GLU A 18 -16.86 -2.91 3.33
C GLU A 18 -18.07 -1.95 3.41
N LYS A 19 -17.99 -0.96 4.29
CA LYS A 19 -19.03 0.08 4.47
C LYS A 19 -18.96 1.20 3.43
N ASN A 20 -18.05 1.14 2.45
CA ASN A 20 -17.84 2.17 1.44
C ASN A 20 -17.52 3.56 2.01
N LEU A 21 -16.73 3.61 3.11
CA LEU A 21 -16.33 4.85 3.76
C LEU A 21 -14.95 5.32 3.27
N PHE A 22 -14.73 6.63 3.28
CA PHE A 22 -13.39 7.20 3.19
C PHE A 22 -12.61 6.87 4.46
N THR A 23 -11.45 6.23 4.33
CA THR A 23 -10.70 5.75 5.50
C THR A 23 -9.56 6.68 5.90
N GLY A 24 -8.63 6.94 4.99
CA GLY A 24 -7.45 7.76 5.26
C GLY A 24 -6.63 7.21 6.43
N TRP A 25 -6.32 8.06 7.40
CA TRP A 25 -5.56 7.72 8.61
C TRP A 25 -6.41 7.17 9.76
N ARG A 26 -7.73 7.07 9.59
CA ARG A 26 -8.56 6.31 10.53
C ARG A 26 -8.14 4.84 10.48
N ASP A 27 -8.29 4.16 11.61
CA ASP A 27 -7.67 2.85 11.82
C ASP A 27 -8.68 1.71 12.10
N PRO A 28 -9.64 1.46 11.16
CA PRO A 28 -10.52 0.31 11.25
C PRO A 28 -9.75 -1.01 11.09
N GLU A 29 -10.32 -2.07 11.63
CA GLU A 29 -9.75 -3.41 11.56
C GLU A 29 -10.02 -4.08 10.21
N LEU A 30 -9.33 -5.19 9.94
CA LEU A 30 -9.65 -6.06 8.82
C LEU A 30 -10.98 -6.78 9.08
N THR A 31 -11.74 -7.00 8.01
CA THR A 31 -12.86 -7.94 8.03
C THR A 31 -12.34 -9.39 7.98
N GLN A 32 -13.22 -10.37 8.22
CA GLN A 32 -12.90 -11.78 7.99
C GLN A 32 -12.43 -12.03 6.56
N LYS A 33 -13.05 -11.36 5.57
CA LYS A 33 -12.65 -11.40 4.18
C LYS A 33 -11.23 -10.83 4.00
N GLY A 34 -10.93 -9.68 4.60
CA GLY A 34 -9.59 -9.07 4.52
C GLY A 34 -8.51 -9.96 5.14
N ALA A 35 -8.80 -10.62 6.27
CA ALA A 35 -7.89 -11.61 6.85
C ALA A 35 -7.70 -12.83 5.93
N GLN A 36 -8.76 -13.28 5.25
CA GLN A 36 -8.65 -14.37 4.28
C GLN A 36 -7.85 -13.98 3.04
N GLU A 37 -8.02 -12.73 2.55
CA GLU A 37 -7.20 -12.19 1.46
C GLU A 37 -5.70 -12.20 1.83
N ALA A 38 -5.37 -11.81 3.05
CA ALA A 38 -3.99 -11.86 3.55
C ALA A 38 -3.44 -13.31 3.64
N ARG A 39 -4.24 -14.28 4.11
CA ARG A 39 -3.85 -15.70 4.09
C ARG A 39 -3.61 -16.21 2.68
N ASN A 40 -4.48 -15.86 1.73
CA ASN A 40 -4.33 -16.26 0.34
C ASN A 40 -3.02 -15.70 -0.26
N ALA A 41 -2.68 -14.44 0.04
CA ALA A 41 -1.40 -13.86 -0.34
C ALA A 41 -0.22 -14.64 0.26
N GLY A 42 -0.28 -14.99 1.53
CA GLY A 42 0.75 -15.81 2.19
C GLY A 42 0.94 -17.18 1.53
N ARG A 43 -0.16 -17.86 1.19
CA ARG A 43 -0.12 -19.14 0.47
C ARG A 43 0.47 -19.03 -0.93
N GLU A 44 0.09 -17.98 -1.66
CA GLU A 44 0.62 -17.69 -2.99
C GLU A 44 2.13 -17.48 -2.93
N LEU A 45 2.61 -16.65 -1.99
CA LEU A 45 4.03 -16.36 -1.80
C LEU A 45 4.81 -17.61 -1.36
N LEU A 46 4.26 -18.41 -0.45
CA LEU A 46 4.84 -19.68 -0.04
C LEU A 46 4.93 -20.68 -1.21
N GLY A 47 3.88 -20.79 -2.00
CA GLY A 47 3.84 -21.67 -3.18
C GLY A 47 4.82 -21.28 -4.28
N GLN A 48 5.24 -20.00 -4.32
CA GLN A 48 6.27 -19.47 -5.21
C GLN A 48 7.66 -19.42 -4.55
N GLU A 49 7.81 -20.02 -3.37
CA GLU A 49 9.07 -20.14 -2.62
C GLU A 49 9.71 -18.80 -2.23
N TYR A 50 8.89 -17.72 -2.09
CA TYR A 50 9.39 -16.44 -1.59
C TYR A 50 9.84 -16.57 -0.14
N VAL A 51 10.92 -15.86 0.18
CA VAL A 51 11.41 -15.64 1.55
C VAL A 51 11.64 -14.15 1.75
N PHE A 52 11.49 -13.67 2.98
CA PHE A 52 11.68 -12.26 3.32
C PHE A 52 12.68 -12.09 4.45
N ASP A 53 13.50 -11.04 4.36
CA ASP A 53 14.46 -10.66 5.40
C ASP A 53 13.88 -9.55 6.29
N VAL A 54 12.97 -8.74 5.75
CA VAL A 54 12.32 -7.64 6.45
C VAL A 54 10.95 -7.31 5.84
N VAL A 55 10.02 -6.91 6.72
CA VAL A 55 8.71 -6.40 6.32
C VAL A 55 8.58 -4.93 6.71
N TYR A 56 8.13 -4.10 5.79
CA TYR A 56 7.77 -2.71 6.04
C TYR A 56 6.27 -2.54 6.02
N THR A 57 5.71 -1.88 7.02
CA THR A 57 4.29 -1.55 7.09
C THR A 57 4.09 -0.09 7.48
N SER A 58 2.87 0.40 7.27
CA SER A 58 2.46 1.69 7.80
C SER A 58 2.26 1.63 9.34
N ALA A 59 1.94 2.78 9.92
CA ALA A 59 1.53 2.87 11.32
C ALA A 59 0.07 2.40 11.57
N LEU A 60 -0.67 2.00 10.52
CA LEU A 60 -2.08 1.62 10.60
C LEU A 60 -2.24 0.10 10.75
N ARG A 61 -3.11 -0.32 11.69
CA ARG A 61 -3.28 -1.74 12.07
C ARG A 61 -3.65 -2.65 10.91
N ARG A 62 -4.52 -2.22 10.01
CA ARG A 62 -4.92 -3.05 8.87
C ARG A 62 -3.75 -3.48 7.97
N ALA A 63 -2.74 -2.62 7.79
CA ALA A 63 -1.54 -2.97 7.03
C ALA A 63 -0.60 -3.88 7.84
N GLN A 64 -0.42 -3.58 9.12
CA GLN A 64 0.37 -4.40 10.04
C GLN A 64 -0.20 -5.82 10.17
N GLU A 65 -1.50 -5.92 10.35
CA GLU A 65 -2.20 -7.20 10.48
C GLU A 65 -2.15 -8.01 9.18
N THR A 66 -2.27 -7.36 8.02
CA THR A 66 -2.07 -8.02 6.73
C THR A 66 -0.67 -8.60 6.61
N GLY A 67 0.36 -7.83 6.93
CA GLY A 67 1.74 -8.31 6.92
C GLY A 67 1.97 -9.48 7.91
N ARG A 68 1.43 -9.37 9.12
CA ARG A 68 1.51 -10.42 10.15
C ARG A 68 0.87 -11.74 9.67
N ILE A 69 -0.34 -11.67 9.12
CA ILE A 69 -1.05 -12.85 8.62
C ILE A 69 -0.30 -13.51 7.45
N ILE A 70 0.25 -12.71 6.53
CA ILE A 70 1.07 -13.21 5.43
C ILE A 70 2.26 -14.01 5.97
N LEU A 71 3.03 -13.43 6.89
CA LEU A 71 4.20 -14.09 7.48
C LEU A 71 3.83 -15.35 8.25
N GLU A 72 2.75 -15.32 9.03
CA GLU A 72 2.24 -16.48 9.77
C GLU A 72 1.89 -17.64 8.83
N GLU A 73 1.18 -17.35 7.73
CA GLU A 73 0.82 -18.37 6.73
C GLU A 73 2.05 -18.94 6.00
N MET A 74 3.11 -18.13 5.85
CA MET A 74 4.40 -18.57 5.30
C MET A 74 5.30 -19.30 6.32
N GLY A 75 4.94 -19.33 7.60
CA GLY A 75 5.78 -19.89 8.67
C GLY A 75 7.00 -19.01 9.01
N LEU A 76 6.96 -17.72 8.69
CA LEU A 76 8.05 -16.75 8.88
C LEU A 76 7.77 -15.84 10.10
N THR A 77 7.78 -16.39 11.31
CA THR A 77 7.37 -15.66 12.53
C THR A 77 8.45 -14.73 13.10
N ASP A 78 9.71 -14.94 12.76
CA ASP A 78 10.85 -14.21 13.34
C ASP A 78 11.35 -13.06 12.46
N ILE A 79 10.59 -12.69 11.43
CA ILE A 79 10.98 -11.62 10.51
C ILE A 79 10.73 -10.24 11.14
N ILE A 80 11.74 -9.36 11.06
CA ILE A 80 11.65 -7.99 11.55
C ILE A 80 10.57 -7.22 10.77
N THR A 81 9.60 -6.66 11.49
CA THR A 81 8.60 -5.75 10.94
C THR A 81 8.90 -4.32 11.36
N VAL A 82 9.19 -3.47 10.38
CA VAL A 82 9.42 -2.04 10.54
C VAL A 82 8.14 -1.28 10.21
N ARG A 83 7.69 -0.44 11.16
CA ARG A 83 6.48 0.36 11.04
C ARG A 83 6.84 1.82 10.86
N ASP A 84 6.30 2.48 9.84
CA ASP A 84 6.54 3.90 9.61
C ASP A 84 5.29 4.60 9.05
N GLN A 85 4.92 5.73 9.64
CA GLN A 85 3.76 6.51 9.20
C GLN A 85 3.91 7.08 7.79
N ARG A 86 5.14 7.19 7.27
CA ARG A 86 5.37 7.61 5.87
C ARG A 86 4.77 6.64 4.85
N LEU A 87 4.47 5.39 5.24
CA LEU A 87 3.74 4.42 4.42
C LEU A 87 2.22 4.44 4.65
N ASN A 88 1.68 5.33 5.49
CA ASN A 88 0.24 5.43 5.72
C ASN A 88 -0.52 5.70 4.42
N GLU A 89 -1.81 5.38 4.45
CA GLU A 89 -2.75 5.75 3.38
C GLU A 89 -2.77 7.28 3.21
N ARG A 90 -3.18 7.74 2.05
CA ARG A 90 -3.49 9.15 1.80
C ARG A 90 -4.53 9.63 2.82
N ASP A 91 -4.27 10.76 3.47
CA ASP A 91 -5.24 11.37 4.36
C ASP A 91 -6.39 11.98 3.55
N TYR A 92 -7.61 11.60 3.87
CA TYR A 92 -8.79 12.14 3.24
C TYR A 92 -9.38 13.36 3.94
N GLY A 93 -8.72 13.86 5.02
CA GLY A 93 -9.12 15.06 5.73
C GLY A 93 -10.58 15.02 6.19
N ASP A 94 -11.35 16.03 5.83
CA ASP A 94 -12.76 16.18 6.21
C ASP A 94 -13.68 15.11 5.61
N LEU A 95 -13.24 14.38 4.59
CA LEU A 95 -14.01 13.27 4.03
C LEU A 95 -13.88 11.97 4.84
N SER A 96 -12.90 11.87 5.73
CA SER A 96 -12.65 10.65 6.52
C SER A 96 -13.86 10.27 7.37
N GLY A 97 -14.34 9.04 7.19
CA GLY A 97 -15.53 8.51 7.87
C GLY A 97 -16.85 8.76 7.13
N LEU A 98 -16.86 9.57 6.08
CA LEU A 98 -18.05 9.76 5.26
C LEU A 98 -18.25 8.60 4.28
N ASN A 99 -19.51 8.26 4.03
CA ASN A 99 -19.85 7.34 2.95
C ASN A 99 -19.60 8.00 1.60
N LYS A 100 -19.03 7.24 0.66
CA LYS A 100 -18.64 7.79 -0.64
C LYS A 100 -19.83 8.19 -1.52
N ASP A 101 -20.98 7.52 -1.35
CA ASP A 101 -22.20 7.85 -2.09
C ASP A 101 -22.84 9.11 -1.50
N ASP A 102 -22.93 9.21 -0.17
CA ASP A 102 -23.39 10.44 0.52
C ASP A 102 -22.50 11.66 0.17
N ALA A 103 -21.19 11.44 0.03
CA ALA A 103 -20.28 12.51 -0.40
C ALA A 103 -20.58 12.96 -1.82
N ARG A 104 -20.89 12.04 -2.76
CA ARG A 104 -21.30 12.38 -4.13
C ARG A 104 -22.63 13.15 -4.17
N GLU A 105 -23.60 12.76 -3.36
CA GLU A 105 -24.86 13.49 -3.22
C GLU A 105 -24.65 14.92 -2.70
N ARG A 106 -23.72 15.08 -1.73
CA ARG A 106 -23.46 16.37 -1.08
C ARG A 106 -22.66 17.35 -1.94
N TRP A 107 -21.60 16.89 -2.63
CA TRP A 107 -20.66 17.75 -3.35
C TRP A 107 -20.67 17.56 -4.88
N GLY A 108 -21.47 16.62 -5.37
CA GLY A 108 -21.48 16.23 -6.78
C GLY A 108 -20.43 15.19 -7.14
N GLU A 109 -20.76 14.36 -8.12
CA GLU A 109 -19.90 13.26 -8.54
C GLU A 109 -18.54 13.75 -9.07
N ASP A 110 -18.53 14.80 -9.89
CA ASP A 110 -17.32 15.35 -10.49
C ASP A 110 -16.35 15.86 -9.42
N GLN A 111 -16.84 16.57 -8.41
CA GLN A 111 -15.99 17.10 -7.34
C GLN A 111 -15.39 15.96 -6.51
N VAL A 112 -16.19 14.96 -6.15
CA VAL A 112 -15.70 13.79 -5.40
C VAL A 112 -14.74 12.96 -6.25
N HIS A 113 -14.99 12.84 -7.54
CA HIS A 113 -14.07 12.21 -8.48
C HIS A 113 -12.72 12.93 -8.53
N VAL A 114 -12.70 14.25 -8.62
CA VAL A 114 -11.48 15.07 -8.58
C VAL A 114 -10.69 14.79 -7.28
N TRP A 115 -11.32 14.83 -6.10
CA TRP A 115 -10.65 14.55 -4.84
C TRP A 115 -10.10 13.12 -4.75
N ARG A 116 -10.75 12.16 -5.39
CA ARG A 116 -10.33 10.75 -5.35
C ARG A 116 -9.29 10.39 -6.41
N ARG A 117 -9.33 11.03 -7.57
CA ARG A 117 -8.65 10.59 -8.79
C ARG A 117 -7.81 11.67 -9.49
N SER A 118 -7.65 12.85 -8.92
CA SER A 118 -6.62 13.77 -9.39
C SER A 118 -5.30 13.47 -8.66
N TYR A 119 -4.19 13.83 -9.31
CA TYR A 119 -2.86 13.65 -8.75
C TYR A 119 -2.54 14.70 -7.67
N ASP A 120 -2.91 15.94 -7.89
CA ASP A 120 -2.44 17.12 -7.14
C ASP A 120 -3.54 17.93 -6.44
N THR A 121 -4.80 17.52 -6.56
CA THR A 121 -5.92 18.22 -5.91
C THR A 121 -6.37 17.46 -4.65
N PRO A 122 -6.07 17.97 -3.44
CA PRO A 122 -6.45 17.31 -2.19
C PRO A 122 -7.93 17.53 -1.85
N PRO A 123 -8.55 16.62 -1.10
CA PRO A 123 -9.80 16.93 -0.42
C PRO A 123 -9.56 17.97 0.69
N PRO A 124 -10.61 18.66 1.18
CA PRO A 124 -10.47 19.64 2.26
C PRO A 124 -9.78 19.03 3.50
N GLY A 125 -8.70 19.65 3.97
CA GLY A 125 -7.94 19.21 5.13
C GLY A 125 -7.15 17.91 4.94
N GLY A 126 -7.07 17.37 3.72
CA GLY A 126 -6.41 16.11 3.41
C GLY A 126 -5.22 16.21 2.47
N GLU A 127 -4.78 15.08 1.96
CA GLU A 127 -3.66 14.92 1.03
C GLU A 127 -4.14 14.65 -0.40
N SER A 128 -3.43 15.20 -1.38
CA SER A 128 -3.42 14.69 -2.75
C SER A 128 -2.53 13.43 -2.86
N LEU A 129 -2.57 12.73 -3.99
CA LEU A 129 -1.61 11.65 -4.25
C LEU A 129 -0.17 12.18 -4.31
N LYS A 130 0.03 13.40 -4.81
CA LYS A 130 1.32 14.10 -4.80
C LYS A 130 1.85 14.33 -3.38
N ASP A 131 0.99 14.75 -2.46
CA ASP A 131 1.37 14.95 -1.05
C ASP A 131 1.75 13.60 -0.41
N THR A 132 0.98 12.56 -0.67
CA THR A 132 1.31 11.19 -0.23
C THR A 132 2.66 10.75 -0.80
N ALA A 133 2.92 10.96 -2.09
CA ALA A 133 4.20 10.64 -2.72
C ALA A 133 5.38 11.41 -2.11
N ASN A 134 5.19 12.67 -1.74
CA ASN A 134 6.22 13.51 -1.13
C ASN A 134 6.75 12.97 0.22
N ARG A 135 6.00 12.10 0.91
CA ARG A 135 6.46 11.43 2.14
C ARG A 135 6.85 9.96 1.93
N VAL A 136 6.20 9.28 0.99
CA VAL A 136 6.48 7.86 0.70
C VAL A 136 7.80 7.68 -0.04
N LEU A 137 8.06 8.51 -1.06
CA LEU A 137 9.23 8.34 -1.93
C LEU A 137 10.57 8.58 -1.22
N PRO A 138 10.75 9.62 -0.40
CA PRO A 138 11.97 9.75 0.39
C PRO A 138 12.20 8.55 1.32
N TYR A 139 11.15 8.02 1.94
CA TYR A 139 11.27 6.83 2.77
C TYR A 139 11.70 5.59 1.98
N PHE A 140 11.16 5.41 0.80
CA PHE A 140 11.59 4.34 -0.10
C PHE A 140 13.07 4.48 -0.48
N GLU A 141 13.49 5.67 -0.89
CA GLU A 141 14.85 5.94 -1.36
C GLU A 141 15.89 5.86 -0.23
N GLU A 142 15.55 6.31 0.98
CA GLU A 142 16.47 6.38 2.12
C GLU A 142 16.53 5.10 2.95
N VAL A 143 15.44 4.33 3.00
CA VAL A 143 15.32 3.17 3.91
C VAL A 143 15.09 1.85 3.17
N ILE A 144 14.13 1.77 2.25
CA ILE A 144 13.74 0.50 1.63
C ILE A 144 14.74 0.13 0.51
N LEU A 145 15.00 1.04 -0.40
CA LEU A 145 15.87 0.80 -1.56
C LEU A 145 17.29 0.38 -1.16
N PRO A 146 17.96 1.00 -0.16
CA PRO A 146 19.29 0.54 0.27
C PRO A 146 19.31 -0.91 0.78
N ASN A 147 18.25 -1.36 1.43
CA ASN A 147 18.12 -2.75 1.86
C ASN A 147 17.92 -3.72 0.67
N LEU A 148 17.15 -3.33 -0.34
CA LEU A 148 17.04 -4.07 -1.61
C LEU A 148 18.40 -4.18 -2.31
N VAL A 149 19.11 -3.05 -2.45
CA VAL A 149 20.43 -3.01 -3.09
C VAL A 149 21.45 -3.87 -2.31
N ALA A 150 21.31 -3.97 -0.99
CA ALA A 150 22.10 -4.87 -0.14
C ALA A 150 21.72 -6.36 -0.29
N GLY A 151 20.76 -6.70 -1.15
CA GLY A 151 20.36 -8.07 -1.46
C GLY A 151 19.26 -8.64 -0.54
N LYS A 152 18.60 -7.81 0.27
CA LYS A 152 17.50 -8.26 1.12
C LYS A 152 16.20 -8.39 0.35
N ASN A 153 15.47 -9.48 0.58
CA ASN A 153 14.12 -9.67 0.09
C ASN A 153 13.11 -8.97 1.01
N ILE A 154 12.26 -8.14 0.45
CA ILE A 154 11.41 -7.22 1.18
C ILE A 154 9.94 -7.41 0.84
N LEU A 155 9.09 -7.48 1.88
CA LEU A 155 7.65 -7.34 1.78
C LEU A 155 7.25 -5.93 2.26
N VAL A 156 6.43 -5.23 1.48
CA VAL A 156 5.77 -3.98 1.89
C VAL A 156 4.27 -4.22 1.94
N ALA A 157 3.69 -4.21 3.14
CA ALA A 157 2.25 -4.25 3.34
C ALA A 157 1.75 -2.82 3.66
N ALA A 158 1.02 -2.21 2.73
CA ALA A 158 0.62 -0.80 2.85
C ALA A 158 -0.77 -0.54 2.23
N HIS A 159 -0.97 0.58 1.58
CA HIS A 159 -2.28 1.09 1.18
C HIS A 159 -2.32 1.45 -0.31
N GLY A 160 -3.55 1.63 -0.84
CA GLY A 160 -3.74 1.92 -2.25
C GLY A 160 -2.93 3.12 -2.75
N ASN A 161 -2.96 4.25 -2.05
CA ASN A 161 -2.26 5.45 -2.51
C ASN A 161 -0.76 5.46 -2.17
N SER A 162 -0.34 4.93 -1.02
CA SER A 162 1.09 4.78 -0.74
C SER A 162 1.77 3.82 -1.72
N LEU A 163 1.11 2.71 -2.09
CA LEU A 163 1.62 1.79 -3.10
C LEU A 163 1.60 2.38 -4.52
N ARG A 164 0.56 3.18 -4.87
CA ARG A 164 0.57 3.93 -6.13
C ARG A 164 1.80 4.84 -6.24
N ALA A 165 2.16 5.54 -5.16
CA ALA A 165 3.35 6.39 -5.15
C ALA A 165 4.63 5.57 -5.46
N LEU A 166 4.79 4.40 -4.85
CA LEU A 166 5.93 3.50 -5.11
C LEU A 166 5.93 3.00 -6.54
N ILE A 167 4.81 2.49 -7.04
CA ILE A 167 4.68 1.94 -8.40
C ILE A 167 4.94 3.04 -9.44
N MET A 168 4.39 4.24 -9.23
CA MET A 168 4.63 5.40 -10.09
C MET A 168 6.13 5.67 -10.27
N LYS A 169 6.88 5.63 -9.17
CA LYS A 169 8.34 5.86 -9.18
C LYS A 169 9.07 4.72 -9.87
N ILE A 170 8.78 3.48 -9.50
CA ILE A 170 9.48 2.29 -9.99
C ILE A 170 9.25 2.10 -11.50
N GLU A 171 8.01 2.24 -11.95
CA GLU A 171 7.62 2.01 -13.35
C GLU A 171 7.62 3.30 -14.20
N SER A 172 7.98 4.45 -13.64
CA SER A 172 7.96 5.75 -14.32
C SER A 172 6.60 6.09 -14.95
N ILE A 173 5.51 5.75 -14.25
CA ILE A 173 4.13 6.01 -14.70
C ILE A 173 3.81 7.50 -14.54
N SER A 174 3.13 8.08 -15.51
CA SER A 174 2.75 9.50 -15.47
C SER A 174 1.69 9.78 -14.38
N PRO A 175 1.61 11.04 -13.87
CA PRO A 175 0.58 11.45 -12.92
C PRO A 175 -0.86 11.22 -13.42
N LEU A 176 -1.09 11.31 -14.73
CA LEU A 176 -2.41 11.10 -15.34
C LEU A 176 -2.80 9.62 -15.39
N GLU A 177 -1.83 8.73 -15.44
CA GLU A 177 -2.07 7.29 -15.55
C GLU A 177 -2.07 6.61 -14.19
N ILE A 178 -1.22 7.04 -13.26
CA ILE A 178 -1.15 6.40 -11.94
C ILE A 178 -2.46 6.47 -11.17
N VAL A 179 -3.23 7.55 -11.34
CA VAL A 179 -4.54 7.71 -10.68
C VAL A 179 -5.59 6.70 -11.16
N LYS A 180 -5.37 6.08 -12.32
CA LYS A 180 -6.25 5.04 -12.89
C LYS A 180 -5.86 3.63 -12.43
N LEU A 181 -4.66 3.45 -11.89
CA LEU A 181 -4.19 2.14 -11.45
C LEU A 181 -5.03 1.65 -10.27
N GLU A 182 -5.70 0.52 -10.44
CA GLU A 182 -6.38 -0.17 -9.35
C GLU A 182 -5.44 -1.20 -8.73
N ILE A 183 -5.38 -1.20 -7.40
CA ILE A 183 -4.60 -2.15 -6.61
C ILE A 183 -5.58 -2.93 -5.75
N GLU A 184 -5.73 -4.22 -6.05
CA GLU A 184 -6.62 -5.12 -5.32
C GLU A 184 -6.11 -5.36 -3.90
N THR A 185 -7.04 -5.53 -2.94
CA THR A 185 -6.70 -5.89 -1.56
C THR A 185 -6.13 -7.30 -1.48
N GLY A 186 -5.06 -7.47 -0.70
CA GLY A 186 -4.46 -8.77 -0.44
C GLY A 186 -3.79 -9.45 -1.64
N LYS A 187 -3.58 -8.74 -2.75
CA LYS A 187 -2.96 -9.32 -3.95
C LYS A 187 -1.49 -8.90 -4.05
N PRO A 188 -0.53 -9.85 -4.06
CA PRO A 188 0.88 -9.54 -4.22
C PRO A 188 1.20 -8.94 -5.59
N ILE A 189 2.09 -7.95 -5.61
CA ILE A 189 2.67 -7.33 -6.81
C ILE A 189 4.18 -7.50 -6.71
N TYR A 190 4.77 -8.08 -7.74
CA TYR A 190 6.14 -8.57 -7.75
C TYR A 190 7.09 -7.63 -8.47
N PHE A 191 8.23 -7.38 -7.84
CA PHE A 191 9.35 -6.64 -8.40
C PHE A 191 10.66 -7.31 -8.01
N SER A 192 11.66 -7.17 -8.86
CA SER A 192 13.03 -7.56 -8.55
C SER A 192 13.97 -6.36 -8.58
N CYS A 193 15.04 -6.43 -7.83
CA CYS A 193 16.13 -5.45 -7.84
C CYS A 193 17.40 -6.14 -8.32
N GLU A 194 17.93 -5.66 -9.43
CA GLU A 194 19.22 -6.12 -10.00
C GLU A 194 20.10 -4.90 -10.25
N ASP A 195 21.35 -4.96 -9.77
CA ASP A 195 22.34 -3.86 -9.90
C ASP A 195 21.79 -2.49 -9.46
N GLY A 196 20.98 -2.45 -8.40
CA GLY A 196 20.38 -1.24 -7.85
C GLY A 196 19.17 -0.70 -8.62
N LYS A 197 18.71 -1.42 -9.63
CA LYS A 197 17.55 -1.04 -10.43
C LYS A 197 16.37 -1.96 -10.10
N VAL A 198 15.25 -1.37 -9.66
CA VAL A 198 14.02 -2.09 -9.37
C VAL A 198 13.13 -2.11 -10.62
N ALA A 199 12.62 -3.27 -10.98
CA ALA A 199 11.70 -3.46 -12.10
C ALA A 199 10.62 -4.50 -11.75
N ARG A 200 9.48 -4.39 -12.40
CA ARG A 200 8.38 -5.36 -12.25
C ARG A 200 8.76 -6.69 -12.91
N ASP A 201 8.42 -7.81 -12.24
CA ASP A 201 8.60 -9.17 -12.79
C ASP A 201 7.50 -9.55 -13.78
#